data_885099c7f0d391c9095d43f8a3ad4fc5
#
_entry.id   885099c7f0d391c9095d43f8a3ad4fc5
#
_cell.length_a   1.000
_cell.length_b   1.000
_cell.length_c   1.000
_cell.angle_alpha   90.00
_cell.angle_beta   90.00
_cell.angle_gamma   90.00
#
_symmetry.space_group_name_H-M   'P 1'
#
loop_
_entity.id
_entity.type
_entity.pdbx_description
1 polymer ?
#
loop_
_entity_poly.entity_id
_entity_poly.type
_entity_poly.pdbx_seq_one_letter_code
_entity_poly.pdbx_strand_id
1 'polypeptide(L)'
;MSTSVSQAEKSLLRGLNRLRSQGKLTDVTLIVEGHRFKAHRVVLAASSDYFCAMFADCAMIESRKEEVTLYGVSARAMSRIIVYIYTSLLELNVDNVEETLAAATHVQVKEVIDRCTVFMEQKISMDNCLAIASMAEIYGQFALAERAYRYICAHLKEFATTSDFKEMKLEQLHYILSCNYPIDIPELELVRLLCSYGFELQLKEEALVELLRLIKWEFISTEEMKTLRYQNHSLVEEYLAKVQETSISQETINASLDLCLRLGQGPTNMRGMELSLLKIGGFEWKGLTNEIMCFSTSKMKWYELTAIPHIDQCEQQSSHPHRDQLRLFRLSLIIHHPTGNFGTAVLNNELFIVGGAYDVCLKEYIHPFGFRYCPLRDSWVTIAPIQLDRCRFSLNAVGKQYLYAVGGSVEYEDSSEDALRRMSNVERYDIVTNTWTYMPSLQENRSQHAGVVVGDKLYISGGIHLATILASTWCFDTKTECWQELAPMPTPCCDHVLVAIDNRIYACGGWHETMRESRVLVEHIYAYDIPTNSWSVETKIPAPKFYSGVTTMRRTIIFVGGLDSTESIDRASSETMAYDVDTGKWWHHKDSWDTPNDVWESTCVTMYVPSCVS
;
A
#
# COMPACT_ATOMS: atom_id res chain seq x y z
N MET A 1 11.01 9.93 14.44
CA MET A 1 11.89 9.74 15.64
C MET A 1 11.37 10.60 16.77
N SER A 2 10.69 10.02 17.76
CA SER A 2 10.28 10.70 18.99
C SER A 2 11.53 10.85 19.88
N THR A 3 12.17 12.00 19.85
CA THR A 3 13.24 12.35 20.81
C THR A 3 12.59 12.43 22.19
N SER A 4 12.84 11.43 23.03
CA SER A 4 12.45 11.48 24.44
C SER A 4 13.19 12.64 25.10
N VAL A 5 12.46 13.70 25.47
CA VAL A 5 12.98 14.84 26.25
C VAL A 5 13.71 14.30 27.49
N SER A 6 14.96 14.70 27.68
CA SER A 6 15.79 14.20 28.77
C SER A 6 15.17 14.53 30.13
N GLN A 7 15.50 13.75 31.17
CA GLN A 7 14.95 13.97 32.52
C GLN A 7 15.34 15.36 33.07
N ALA A 8 16.50 15.88 32.66
CA ALA A 8 16.99 17.21 33.04
C ALA A 8 16.14 18.34 32.41
N GLU A 9 15.82 18.23 31.13
CA GLU A 9 14.97 19.19 30.40
C GLU A 9 13.55 19.26 31.00
N LYS A 10 12.96 18.09 31.29
CA LYS A 10 11.65 18.01 31.97
C LYS A 10 11.67 18.66 33.36
N SER A 11 12.77 18.52 34.10
CA SER A 11 12.95 19.13 35.43
C SER A 11 13.05 20.66 35.33
N LEU A 12 13.79 21.17 34.34
CA LEU A 12 13.95 22.60 34.09
C LEU A 12 12.60 23.26 33.74
N LEU A 13 11.86 22.67 32.77
CA LEU A 13 10.56 23.18 32.35
C LEU A 13 9.56 23.18 33.53
N ARG A 14 9.51 22.13 34.35
CA ARG A 14 8.70 22.10 35.56
C ARG A 14 9.07 23.22 36.55
N GLY A 15 10.36 23.49 36.70
CA GLY A 15 10.86 24.59 37.54
C GLY A 15 10.37 25.97 37.02
N LEU A 16 10.52 26.21 35.71
CA LEU A 16 10.06 27.44 35.05
C LEU A 16 8.54 27.62 35.14
N ASN A 17 7.77 26.55 34.93
CA ASN A 17 6.31 26.62 35.08
C ASN A 17 5.88 26.91 36.51
N ARG A 18 6.56 26.35 37.51
CA ARG A 18 6.32 26.66 38.94
C ARG A 18 6.60 28.14 39.25
N LEU A 19 7.70 28.70 38.74
CA LEU A 19 8.02 30.12 38.92
C LEU A 19 6.96 31.00 38.25
N ARG A 20 6.55 30.66 37.03
CA ARG A 20 5.48 31.36 36.29
C ARG A 20 4.17 31.36 37.08
N SER A 21 3.72 30.19 37.56
CA SER A 21 2.47 30.05 38.32
C SER A 21 2.48 30.83 39.64
N GLN A 22 3.64 31.01 40.26
CA GLN A 22 3.84 31.83 41.45
C GLN A 22 4.03 33.32 41.12
N GLY A 23 4.07 33.72 39.84
CA GLY A 23 4.37 35.08 39.41
C GLY A 23 5.78 35.56 39.73
N LYS A 24 6.72 34.62 39.95
CA LYS A 24 8.12 34.92 40.30
C LYS A 24 8.99 34.94 39.03
N LEU A 25 9.88 35.92 38.94
CA LEU A 25 10.79 36.15 37.83
C LEU A 25 10.09 36.33 36.46
N THR A 26 8.78 36.48 36.45
CA THR A 26 8.03 36.84 35.21
C THR A 26 8.30 38.31 34.88
N ASP A 27 8.64 38.59 33.64
CA ASP A 27 9.06 39.89 33.15
C ASP A 27 8.16 40.43 32.03
N VAL A 28 7.10 39.70 31.68
CA VAL A 28 6.06 40.11 30.74
C VAL A 28 4.69 39.52 31.10
N THR A 29 3.63 40.31 30.84
CA THR A 29 2.24 39.85 30.90
C THR A 29 1.63 40.01 29.50
N LEU A 30 1.25 38.89 28.88
CA LEU A 30 0.49 38.93 27.62
C LEU A 30 -0.98 39.13 27.94
N ILE A 31 -1.62 40.06 27.23
CA ILE A 31 -3.06 40.36 27.34
C ILE A 31 -3.71 39.87 26.04
N VAL A 32 -4.63 38.91 26.15
CA VAL A 32 -5.35 38.30 25.02
C VAL A 32 -6.83 38.28 25.36
N GLU A 33 -7.66 39.00 24.61
CA GLU A 33 -9.10 39.13 24.89
C GLU A 33 -9.41 39.49 26.35
N GLY A 34 -8.58 40.38 26.93
CA GLY A 34 -8.72 40.79 28.36
C GLY A 34 -8.16 39.81 29.38
N HIS A 35 -7.78 38.61 29.00
CA HIS A 35 -7.14 37.64 29.89
C HIS A 35 -5.64 37.91 30.01
N ARG A 36 -5.09 37.74 31.22
CA ARG A 36 -3.71 38.09 31.55
C ARG A 36 -2.86 36.83 31.74
N PHE A 37 -1.81 36.66 30.96
CA PHE A 37 -0.90 35.52 31.01
C PHE A 37 0.50 36.00 31.40
N LYS A 38 0.92 35.75 32.63
CA LYS A 38 2.30 36.03 33.09
C LYS A 38 3.25 35.02 32.45
N ALA A 39 4.40 35.50 31.95
CA ALA A 39 5.39 34.67 31.28
C ALA A 39 6.81 35.22 31.45
N HIS A 40 7.80 34.47 30.97
CA HIS A 40 9.20 34.90 30.88
C HIS A 40 9.52 35.14 29.40
N ARG A 41 10.01 36.32 29.05
CA ARG A 41 10.35 36.70 27.66
C ARG A 41 11.32 35.72 27.03
N VAL A 42 12.34 35.30 27.77
CA VAL A 42 13.34 34.36 27.29
C VAL A 42 12.73 32.99 26.93
N VAL A 43 11.73 32.52 27.69
CA VAL A 43 11.06 31.26 27.41
C VAL A 43 10.16 31.38 26.19
N LEU A 44 9.40 32.46 26.07
CA LEU A 44 8.56 32.74 24.90
C LEU A 44 9.41 32.89 23.62
N ALA A 45 10.50 33.67 23.69
CA ALA A 45 11.40 33.91 22.57
C ALA A 45 12.15 32.63 22.13
N ALA A 46 12.50 31.77 23.06
CA ALA A 46 13.12 30.48 22.74
C ALA A 46 12.16 29.48 22.08
N SER A 47 10.83 29.67 22.23
CA SER A 47 9.80 28.75 21.72
C SER A 47 9.05 29.27 20.49
N SER A 48 9.29 30.51 20.06
CA SER A 48 8.53 31.18 19.01
C SER A 48 9.34 32.26 18.33
N ASP A 49 9.43 32.19 17.02
CA ASP A 49 10.10 33.22 16.21
C ASP A 49 9.37 34.57 16.30
N TYR A 50 8.06 34.56 16.43
CA TYR A 50 7.24 35.76 16.64
C TYR A 50 7.62 36.47 17.95
N PHE A 51 7.71 35.74 19.07
CA PHE A 51 8.12 36.31 20.34
C PHE A 51 9.62 36.63 20.38
N CYS A 52 10.44 35.87 19.67
CA CYS A 52 11.86 36.18 19.51
C CYS A 52 12.03 37.56 18.83
N ALA A 53 11.39 37.77 17.70
CA ALA A 53 11.41 39.07 17.00
C ALA A 53 10.86 40.19 17.88
N MET A 54 9.79 39.96 18.64
CA MET A 54 9.17 40.96 19.50
C MET A 54 10.05 41.38 20.70
N PHE A 55 10.78 40.44 21.32
CA PHE A 55 11.47 40.68 22.60
C PHE A 55 12.98 40.79 22.49
N ALA A 56 13.61 40.17 21.48
CA ALA A 56 15.05 40.22 21.29
C ALA A 56 15.51 41.51 20.54
N ASP A 57 14.63 42.12 19.73
CA ASP A 57 14.96 43.38 19.06
C ASP A 57 14.69 44.55 19.97
N CYS A 58 15.76 45.23 20.39
CA CYS A 58 15.68 46.45 21.23
C CYS A 58 15.00 47.64 20.56
N ALA A 59 14.79 47.61 19.25
CA ALA A 59 14.06 48.63 18.50
C ALA A 59 12.53 48.53 18.64
N MET A 60 12.03 47.34 18.99
CA MET A 60 10.60 47.11 19.20
C MET A 60 10.12 47.70 20.51
N ILE A 61 9.02 48.45 20.48
CA ILE A 61 8.42 49.09 21.67
C ILE A 61 7.99 48.02 22.69
N GLU A 62 7.50 46.89 22.23
CA GLU A 62 7.05 45.74 23.04
C GLU A 62 8.19 45.10 23.86
N SER A 63 9.44 45.22 23.42
CA SER A 63 10.61 44.73 24.15
C SER A 63 10.80 45.38 25.52
N ARG A 64 10.20 46.55 25.75
CA ARG A 64 10.33 47.37 26.97
C ARG A 64 9.04 47.44 27.80
N LYS A 65 7.90 46.96 27.26
CA LYS A 65 6.59 47.04 27.96
C LYS A 65 6.43 45.82 28.88
N GLU A 66 5.98 46.07 30.12
CA GLU A 66 5.62 44.98 31.05
C GLU A 66 4.33 44.22 30.61
N GLU A 67 3.45 44.91 29.85
CA GLU A 67 2.19 44.38 29.34
C GLU A 67 2.15 44.50 27.82
N VAL A 68 1.86 43.39 27.16
CA VAL A 68 1.76 43.32 25.69
C VAL A 68 0.42 42.73 25.30
N THR A 69 -0.37 43.47 24.53
CA THR A 69 -1.67 43.01 24.03
C THR A 69 -1.48 42.32 22.69
N LEU A 70 -1.96 41.07 22.57
CA LEU A 70 -1.99 40.31 21.33
C LEU A 70 -3.41 40.36 20.74
N TYR A 71 -3.49 40.64 19.46
CA TYR A 71 -4.74 40.65 18.70
C TYR A 71 -4.78 39.48 17.73
N GLY A 72 -5.98 39.03 17.31
CA GLY A 72 -6.15 37.96 16.34
C GLY A 72 -5.89 36.55 16.87
N VAL A 73 -5.78 36.41 18.19
CA VAL A 73 -5.60 35.12 18.88
C VAL A 73 -6.63 35.00 19.98
N SER A 74 -7.25 33.84 20.17
CA SER A 74 -8.18 33.61 21.27
C SER A 74 -7.44 33.33 22.58
N ALA A 75 -8.03 33.77 23.70
CA ALA A 75 -7.47 33.53 25.03
C ALA A 75 -7.39 32.04 25.37
N ARG A 76 -8.35 31.21 24.89
CA ARG A 76 -8.37 29.75 25.12
C ARG A 76 -7.22 29.08 24.39
N ALA A 77 -7.01 29.40 23.12
CA ALA A 77 -5.89 28.85 22.33
C ALA A 77 -4.55 29.30 22.90
N MET A 78 -4.42 30.59 23.23
CA MET A 78 -3.19 31.10 23.84
C MET A 78 -2.85 30.43 25.16
N SER A 79 -3.85 30.13 25.98
CA SER A 79 -3.67 29.37 27.22
C SER A 79 -3.05 27.99 26.96
N ARG A 80 -3.56 27.25 25.95
CA ARG A 80 -3.01 25.93 25.55
C ARG A 80 -1.57 26.04 25.05
N ILE A 81 -1.27 27.06 24.23
CA ILE A 81 0.08 27.31 23.73
C ILE A 81 1.04 27.62 24.87
N ILE A 82 0.66 28.47 25.81
CA ILE A 82 1.49 28.79 26.98
C ILE A 82 1.71 27.54 27.85
N VAL A 83 0.65 26.75 28.10
CA VAL A 83 0.79 25.49 28.83
C VAL A 83 1.78 24.57 28.09
N TYR A 84 1.67 24.45 26.77
CA TYR A 84 2.59 23.65 25.98
C TYR A 84 4.05 24.13 26.10
N ILE A 85 4.31 25.41 25.94
CA ILE A 85 5.66 26.01 26.03
C ILE A 85 6.33 25.67 27.38
N TYR A 86 5.58 25.62 28.49
CA TYR A 86 6.13 25.36 29.82
C TYR A 86 6.05 23.90 30.28
N THR A 87 5.28 23.04 29.60
CA THR A 87 5.06 21.65 30.07
C THR A 87 5.29 20.59 29.00
N SER A 88 5.38 20.98 27.74
CA SER A 88 5.37 20.10 26.56
C SER A 88 4.10 19.25 26.43
N LEU A 89 3.04 19.55 27.21
CA LEU A 89 1.74 18.89 27.17
C LEU A 89 0.76 19.72 26.33
N LEU A 90 0.16 19.09 25.32
CA LEU A 90 -0.84 19.70 24.46
C LEU A 90 -2.04 18.75 24.35
N GLU A 91 -3.18 19.18 24.86
CA GLU A 91 -4.45 18.44 24.77
C GLU A 91 -5.24 18.95 23.57
N LEU A 92 -5.28 18.12 22.50
CA LEU A 92 -6.02 18.39 21.28
C LEU A 92 -7.26 17.51 21.21
N ASN A 93 -8.34 18.10 20.71
CA ASN A 93 -9.56 17.43 20.31
C ASN A 93 -10.14 18.12 19.07
N VAL A 94 -11.21 17.55 18.50
CA VAL A 94 -11.84 18.07 17.29
C VAL A 94 -12.32 19.51 17.45
N ASP A 95 -12.82 19.88 18.63
CA ASP A 95 -13.41 21.21 18.90
C ASP A 95 -12.37 22.31 19.10
N ASN A 96 -11.12 21.96 19.42
CA ASN A 96 -10.11 22.95 19.79
C ASN A 96 -8.90 23.01 18.86
N VAL A 97 -8.72 22.05 17.97
CA VAL A 97 -7.51 21.93 17.14
C VAL A 97 -7.39 23.06 16.13
N GLU A 98 -8.49 23.48 15.50
CA GLU A 98 -8.52 24.59 14.54
C GLU A 98 -8.11 25.90 15.19
N GLU A 99 -8.77 26.27 16.28
CA GLU A 99 -8.48 27.48 17.07
C GLU A 99 -7.03 27.48 17.58
N THR A 100 -6.53 26.32 17.98
CA THR A 100 -5.15 26.14 18.45
C THR A 100 -4.15 26.28 17.31
N LEU A 101 -4.43 25.72 16.14
CA LEU A 101 -3.60 25.85 14.94
C LEU A 101 -3.53 27.30 14.48
N ALA A 102 -4.67 27.98 14.39
CA ALA A 102 -4.75 29.40 14.03
C ALA A 102 -3.87 30.28 14.94
N ALA A 103 -4.01 30.08 16.26
CA ALA A 103 -3.22 30.81 17.24
C ALA A 103 -1.73 30.46 17.17
N ALA A 104 -1.39 29.18 17.03
CA ALA A 104 0.01 28.72 16.92
C ALA A 104 0.68 29.24 15.66
N THR A 105 -0.03 29.31 14.54
CA THR A 105 0.46 29.91 13.29
C THR A 105 0.69 31.39 13.46
N HIS A 106 -0.23 32.11 14.11
CA HIS A 106 -0.11 33.55 14.38
C HIS A 106 1.11 33.86 15.25
N VAL A 107 1.31 33.09 16.33
CA VAL A 107 2.47 33.29 17.23
C VAL A 107 3.68 32.42 16.86
N GLN A 108 3.68 31.74 15.74
CA GLN A 108 4.80 30.98 15.16
C GLN A 108 5.43 29.97 16.14
N VAL A 109 4.62 29.17 16.83
CA VAL A 109 5.10 28.05 17.67
C VAL A 109 5.07 26.75 16.85
N LYS A 110 6.17 26.45 16.17
CA LYS A 110 6.28 25.38 15.17
C LYS A 110 5.85 24.02 15.70
N GLU A 111 6.31 23.62 16.89
CA GLU A 111 6.00 22.31 17.46
C GLU A 111 4.50 22.13 17.76
N VAL A 112 3.79 23.23 18.07
CA VAL A 112 2.31 23.19 18.25
C VAL A 112 1.63 23.05 16.91
N ILE A 113 2.11 23.76 15.88
CA ILE A 113 1.62 23.66 14.50
C ILE A 113 1.77 22.19 14.03
N ASP A 114 2.96 21.61 14.15
CA ASP A 114 3.25 20.22 13.73
C ASP A 114 2.33 19.22 14.45
N ARG A 115 2.09 19.39 15.75
CA ARG A 115 1.17 18.51 16.51
C ARG A 115 -0.29 18.66 16.09
N CYS A 116 -0.75 19.89 15.82
CA CYS A 116 -2.09 20.13 15.30
C CYS A 116 -2.26 19.49 13.92
N THR A 117 -1.27 19.65 13.05
CA THR A 117 -1.25 19.07 11.70
C THR A 117 -1.34 17.54 11.75
N VAL A 118 -0.48 16.88 12.54
CA VAL A 118 -0.51 15.41 12.72
C VAL A 118 -1.84 14.94 13.29
N PHE A 119 -2.40 15.66 14.26
CA PHE A 119 -3.71 15.32 14.83
C PHE A 119 -4.82 15.39 13.77
N MET A 120 -4.83 16.45 12.96
CA MET A 120 -5.81 16.63 11.89
C MET A 120 -5.67 15.57 10.78
N GLU A 121 -4.44 15.25 10.38
CA GLU A 121 -4.17 14.19 9.40
C GLU A 121 -4.79 12.85 9.80
N GLN A 122 -4.67 12.47 11.08
CA GLN A 122 -5.24 11.24 11.62
C GLN A 122 -6.77 11.25 11.72
N LYS A 123 -7.40 12.42 11.59
CA LYS A 123 -8.85 12.62 11.75
C LYS A 123 -9.54 13.02 10.44
N ILE A 124 -8.83 13.00 9.31
CA ILE A 124 -9.46 13.21 8.00
C ILE A 124 -10.54 12.14 7.78
N SER A 125 -11.73 12.58 7.46
CA SER A 125 -12.90 11.75 7.18
C SER A 125 -13.76 12.40 6.11
N MET A 126 -14.78 11.69 5.62
CA MET A 126 -15.70 12.20 4.61
C MET A 126 -16.39 13.50 5.05
N ASP A 127 -16.72 13.61 6.33
CA ASP A 127 -17.49 14.74 6.88
C ASP A 127 -16.65 16.01 7.11
N ASN A 128 -15.32 15.94 7.00
CA ASN A 128 -14.44 17.06 7.35
C ASN A 128 -13.30 17.34 6.35
N CYS A 129 -13.11 16.49 5.35
CA CYS A 129 -11.96 16.58 4.45
C CYS A 129 -11.87 17.92 3.70
N LEU A 130 -12.98 18.46 3.21
CA LEU A 130 -13.00 19.76 2.52
C LEU A 130 -12.73 20.92 3.48
N ALA A 131 -13.30 20.86 4.69
CA ALA A 131 -13.06 21.87 5.72
C ALA A 131 -11.59 21.89 6.15
N ILE A 132 -10.98 20.71 6.37
CA ILE A 132 -9.55 20.59 6.68
C ILE A 132 -8.69 21.12 5.54
N ALA A 133 -9.00 20.78 4.27
CA ALA A 133 -8.26 21.29 3.12
C ALA A 133 -8.30 22.82 3.06
N SER A 134 -9.49 23.41 3.13
CA SER A 134 -9.70 24.85 3.07
C SER A 134 -9.02 25.60 4.22
N MET A 135 -9.09 25.04 5.42
CA MET A 135 -8.41 25.62 6.59
C MET A 135 -6.89 25.51 6.48
N ALA A 136 -6.39 24.37 6.02
CA ALA A 136 -4.95 24.17 5.82
C ALA A 136 -4.36 25.15 4.80
N GLU A 137 -5.10 25.47 3.74
CA GLU A 137 -4.73 26.51 2.77
C GLU A 137 -4.65 27.89 3.45
N ILE A 138 -5.66 28.26 4.26
CA ILE A 138 -5.70 29.55 4.97
C ILE A 138 -4.50 29.72 5.90
N TYR A 139 -4.10 28.65 6.60
CA TYR A 139 -2.98 28.71 7.55
C TYR A 139 -1.63 28.29 6.95
N GLY A 140 -1.54 28.12 5.61
CA GLY A 140 -0.30 27.80 4.90
C GLY A 140 0.24 26.39 5.20
N GLN A 141 -0.62 25.46 5.65
CA GLN A 141 -0.26 24.07 5.93
C GLN A 141 -0.46 23.20 4.67
N PHE A 142 0.34 23.46 3.64
CA PHE A 142 0.15 22.85 2.31
C PHE A 142 0.23 21.33 2.31
N ALA A 143 1.07 20.71 3.15
CA ALA A 143 1.14 19.25 3.26
C ALA A 143 -0.17 18.66 3.79
N LEU A 144 -0.81 19.30 4.77
CA LEU A 144 -2.12 18.87 5.28
C LEU A 144 -3.23 19.06 4.22
N ALA A 145 -3.22 20.18 3.50
CA ALA A 145 -4.16 20.42 2.40
C ALA A 145 -4.03 19.34 1.31
N GLU A 146 -2.80 19.03 0.91
CA GLU A 146 -2.52 17.97 -0.06
C GLU A 146 -3.04 16.60 0.40
N ARG A 147 -2.83 16.23 1.65
CA ARG A 147 -3.36 14.97 2.20
C ARG A 147 -4.88 14.93 2.19
N ALA A 148 -5.54 16.03 2.54
CA ALA A 148 -6.99 16.15 2.49
C ALA A 148 -7.52 16.05 1.05
N TYR A 149 -6.86 16.66 0.07
CA TYR A 149 -7.23 16.55 -1.34
C TYR A 149 -6.98 15.15 -1.90
N ARG A 150 -5.89 14.49 -1.53
CA ARG A 150 -5.66 13.07 -1.88
C ARG A 150 -6.76 12.17 -1.31
N TYR A 151 -7.19 12.43 -0.08
CA TYR A 151 -8.31 11.69 0.52
C TYR A 151 -9.60 11.89 -0.28
N ILE A 152 -9.93 13.15 -0.67
CA ILE A 152 -11.09 13.45 -1.53
C ILE A 152 -11.00 12.69 -2.86
N CYS A 153 -9.84 12.71 -3.53
CA CYS A 153 -9.63 11.99 -4.78
C CYS A 153 -9.81 10.48 -4.64
N ALA A 154 -9.26 9.89 -3.58
CA ALA A 154 -9.37 8.46 -3.31
C ALA A 154 -10.79 7.99 -2.94
N HIS A 155 -11.69 8.93 -2.61
CA HIS A 155 -13.09 8.69 -2.25
C HIS A 155 -14.04 9.59 -3.03
N LEU A 156 -13.66 10.00 -4.25
CA LEU A 156 -14.42 10.99 -5.03
C LEU A 156 -15.84 10.51 -5.36
N LYS A 157 -16.00 9.22 -5.58
CA LYS A 157 -17.31 8.61 -5.83
C LYS A 157 -18.31 8.87 -4.71
N GLU A 158 -17.88 8.70 -3.47
CA GLU A 158 -18.70 8.93 -2.29
C GLU A 158 -18.82 10.43 -2.00
N PHE A 159 -17.71 11.17 -2.06
CA PHE A 159 -17.65 12.60 -1.81
C PHE A 159 -18.57 13.40 -2.76
N ALA A 160 -18.68 13.01 -4.02
CA ALA A 160 -19.57 13.63 -5.00
C ALA A 160 -21.07 13.55 -4.64
N THR A 161 -21.45 12.67 -3.72
CA THR A 161 -22.82 12.56 -3.22
C THR A 161 -23.10 13.46 -2.01
N THR A 162 -22.08 14.05 -1.41
CA THR A 162 -22.20 14.91 -0.22
C THR A 162 -22.60 16.35 -0.58
N SER A 163 -23.09 17.11 0.41
CA SER A 163 -23.33 18.56 0.27
C SER A 163 -22.03 19.32 0.01
N ASP A 164 -20.94 18.89 0.62
CA ASP A 164 -19.63 19.54 0.58
C ASP A 164 -19.05 19.60 -0.84
N PHE A 165 -19.36 18.60 -1.68
CA PHE A 165 -18.96 18.65 -3.08
C PHE A 165 -19.54 19.88 -3.82
N LYS A 166 -20.76 20.30 -3.48
CA LYS A 166 -21.39 21.50 -4.05
C LYS A 166 -20.81 22.80 -3.48
N GLU A 167 -20.21 22.74 -2.30
CA GLU A 167 -19.54 23.88 -1.66
C GLU A 167 -18.08 24.03 -2.09
N MET A 168 -17.53 23.00 -2.75
CA MET A 168 -16.17 23.02 -3.26
C MET A 168 -16.02 24.15 -4.29
N LYS A 169 -14.96 24.96 -4.12
CA LYS A 169 -14.66 26.04 -5.05
C LYS A 169 -14.08 25.52 -6.36
N LEU A 170 -14.33 26.26 -7.45
CA LEU A 170 -13.79 25.94 -8.77
C LEU A 170 -12.26 25.80 -8.75
N GLU A 171 -11.57 26.68 -8.03
CA GLU A 171 -10.11 26.68 -7.91
C GLU A 171 -9.61 25.40 -7.22
N GLN A 172 -10.32 24.90 -6.20
CA GLN A 172 -9.99 23.66 -5.51
C GLN A 172 -10.17 22.45 -6.42
N LEU A 173 -11.29 22.42 -7.15
CA LEU A 173 -11.55 21.34 -8.10
C LEU A 173 -10.52 21.34 -9.24
N HIS A 174 -10.18 22.51 -9.77
CA HIS A 174 -9.12 22.70 -10.76
C HIS A 174 -7.76 22.22 -10.21
N TYR A 175 -7.41 22.58 -8.99
CA TYR A 175 -6.18 22.14 -8.33
C TYR A 175 -6.11 20.62 -8.23
N ILE A 176 -7.15 19.97 -7.70
CA ILE A 176 -7.23 18.51 -7.57
C ILE A 176 -6.99 17.81 -8.92
N LEU A 177 -7.66 18.28 -9.97
CA LEU A 177 -7.54 17.68 -11.30
C LEU A 177 -6.18 17.95 -11.95
N SER A 178 -5.55 19.09 -11.68
CA SER A 178 -4.23 19.45 -12.23
C SER A 178 -3.09 18.68 -11.56
N CYS A 179 -3.23 18.32 -10.27
CA CYS A 179 -2.21 17.59 -9.52
C CYS A 179 -2.07 16.12 -9.89
N ASN A 180 -2.90 15.61 -10.80
CA ASN A 180 -2.84 14.22 -11.26
C ASN A 180 -2.88 13.19 -10.11
N TYR A 181 -3.65 13.47 -9.04
CA TYR A 181 -3.87 12.51 -7.97
C TYR A 181 -4.67 11.30 -8.48
N PRO A 182 -4.42 10.09 -7.93
CA PRO A 182 -5.26 8.93 -8.20
C PRO A 182 -6.71 9.18 -7.77
N ILE A 183 -7.66 8.76 -8.62
CA ILE A 183 -9.11 8.98 -8.43
C ILE A 183 -9.83 7.61 -8.48
N ASP A 184 -10.84 7.42 -7.63
CA ASP A 184 -11.58 6.16 -7.50
C ASP A 184 -12.71 5.95 -8.52
N ILE A 185 -12.93 6.91 -9.43
CA ILE A 185 -13.90 6.81 -10.51
C ILE A 185 -13.24 6.81 -11.88
N PRO A 186 -13.82 6.11 -12.91
CA PRO A 186 -13.34 6.19 -14.29
C PRO A 186 -13.37 7.62 -14.85
N GLU A 187 -12.48 7.94 -15.79
CA GLU A 187 -12.45 9.27 -16.43
C GLU A 187 -13.79 9.62 -17.10
N LEU A 188 -14.49 8.65 -17.65
CA LEU A 188 -15.83 8.86 -18.20
C LEU A 188 -16.85 9.34 -17.16
N GLU A 189 -16.83 8.74 -15.96
CA GLU A 189 -17.70 9.16 -14.86
C GLU A 189 -17.29 10.54 -14.34
N LEU A 190 -15.98 10.83 -14.33
CA LEU A 190 -15.46 12.14 -13.97
C LEU A 190 -15.97 13.23 -14.94
N VAL A 191 -15.99 12.98 -16.25
CA VAL A 191 -16.59 13.91 -17.22
C VAL A 191 -18.05 14.19 -16.89
N ARG A 192 -18.84 13.15 -16.60
CA ARG A 192 -20.26 13.31 -16.23
C ARG A 192 -20.42 14.12 -14.95
N LEU A 193 -19.58 13.86 -13.96
CA LEU A 193 -19.56 14.57 -12.69
C LEU A 193 -19.27 16.07 -12.89
N LEU A 194 -18.26 16.40 -13.69
CA LEU A 194 -17.91 17.80 -14.00
C LEU A 194 -19.01 18.52 -14.77
N CYS A 195 -19.66 17.86 -15.71
CA CYS A 195 -20.80 18.44 -16.43
C CYS A 195 -21.98 18.71 -15.47
N SER A 196 -22.27 17.77 -14.56
CA SER A 196 -23.33 17.94 -13.55
C SER A 196 -23.00 19.09 -12.58
N TYR A 197 -21.77 19.14 -12.09
CA TYR A 197 -21.26 20.23 -11.24
C TYR A 197 -21.38 21.60 -11.93
N GLY A 198 -20.95 21.69 -13.20
CA GLY A 198 -21.05 22.91 -13.99
C GLY A 198 -22.49 23.37 -14.20
N PHE A 199 -23.42 22.44 -14.44
CA PHE A 199 -24.83 22.74 -14.59
C PHE A 199 -25.48 23.20 -13.27
N GLU A 200 -25.24 22.51 -12.16
CA GLU A 200 -25.81 22.87 -10.86
C GLU A 200 -25.33 24.25 -10.37
N LEU A 201 -24.06 24.59 -10.57
CA LEU A 201 -23.48 25.87 -10.17
C LEU A 201 -23.62 26.96 -11.23
N GLN A 202 -24.27 26.68 -12.37
CA GLN A 202 -24.42 27.63 -13.49
C GLN A 202 -23.09 28.24 -13.92
N LEU A 203 -22.04 27.41 -14.01
CA LEU A 203 -20.72 27.86 -14.43
C LEU A 203 -20.77 28.43 -15.84
N LYS A 204 -19.90 29.44 -16.09
CA LYS A 204 -19.67 29.90 -17.44
C LYS A 204 -19.05 28.81 -18.28
N GLU A 205 -19.39 28.77 -19.56
CA GLU A 205 -18.89 27.80 -20.53
C GLU A 205 -17.37 27.68 -20.53
N GLU A 206 -16.67 28.80 -20.45
CA GLU A 206 -15.20 28.88 -20.41
C GLU A 206 -14.61 28.13 -19.21
N ALA A 207 -15.22 28.23 -18.03
CA ALA A 207 -14.79 27.55 -16.81
C ALA A 207 -14.98 26.02 -16.88
N LEU A 208 -16.07 25.56 -17.48
CA LEU A 208 -16.29 24.14 -17.70
C LEU A 208 -15.28 23.58 -18.72
N VAL A 209 -14.99 24.31 -19.80
CA VAL A 209 -13.99 23.93 -20.79
C VAL A 209 -12.59 23.80 -20.15
N GLU A 210 -12.22 24.71 -19.24
CA GLU A 210 -10.94 24.62 -18.49
C GLU A 210 -10.86 23.34 -17.65
N LEU A 211 -11.93 22.96 -16.95
CA LEU A 211 -11.97 21.69 -16.21
C LEU A 211 -11.89 20.47 -17.14
N LEU A 212 -12.59 20.49 -18.27
CA LEU A 212 -12.57 19.39 -19.25
C LEU A 212 -11.21 19.21 -19.93
N ARG A 213 -10.36 20.25 -20.00
CA ARG A 213 -8.97 20.15 -20.46
C ARG A 213 -8.10 19.30 -19.54
N LEU A 214 -8.45 19.18 -18.26
CA LEU A 214 -7.72 18.40 -17.26
C LEU A 214 -8.10 16.90 -17.27
N ILE A 215 -9.10 16.52 -18.05
CA ILE A 215 -9.49 15.12 -18.24
C ILE A 215 -8.40 14.36 -19.01
N LYS A 216 -8.14 13.13 -18.60
CA LYS A 216 -7.23 12.22 -19.28
C LYS A 216 -7.99 11.43 -20.34
N TRP A 217 -8.29 12.07 -21.47
CA TRP A 217 -9.09 11.52 -22.56
C TRP A 217 -8.52 10.22 -23.14
N GLU A 218 -7.21 10.02 -23.02
CA GLU A 218 -6.52 8.79 -23.38
C GLU A 218 -6.99 7.56 -22.60
N PHE A 219 -7.60 7.73 -21.42
CA PHE A 219 -8.12 6.63 -20.61
C PHE A 219 -9.59 6.32 -20.87
N ILE A 220 -10.23 6.99 -21.83
CA ILE A 220 -11.61 6.75 -22.22
C ILE A 220 -11.62 5.96 -23.54
N SER A 221 -12.22 4.79 -23.55
CA SER A 221 -12.31 3.95 -24.74
C SER A 221 -13.20 4.55 -25.83
N THR A 222 -13.00 4.13 -27.09
CA THR A 222 -13.81 4.60 -28.24
C THR A 222 -15.29 4.26 -28.10
N GLU A 223 -15.65 3.14 -27.45
CA GLU A 223 -17.02 2.76 -27.18
C GLU A 223 -17.66 3.66 -26.10
N GLU A 224 -16.93 3.96 -25.06
CA GLU A 224 -17.34 4.89 -24.01
C GLU A 224 -17.53 6.31 -24.55
N MET A 225 -16.65 6.76 -25.45
CA MET A 225 -16.78 8.04 -26.14
C MET A 225 -18.07 8.12 -26.97
N LYS A 226 -18.50 7.03 -27.61
CA LYS A 226 -19.80 6.98 -28.30
C LYS A 226 -20.97 7.19 -27.34
N THR A 227 -20.90 6.65 -26.12
CA THR A 227 -21.97 6.82 -25.13
C THR A 227 -22.10 8.26 -24.64
N LEU A 228 -21.01 9.02 -24.54
CA LEU A 228 -21.04 10.45 -24.21
C LEU A 228 -21.79 11.28 -25.27
N ARG A 229 -21.62 10.95 -26.56
CA ARG A 229 -22.27 11.67 -27.68
C ARG A 229 -23.79 11.52 -27.68
N TYR A 230 -24.32 10.40 -27.19
CA TYR A 230 -25.77 10.17 -27.13
C TYR A 230 -26.48 10.90 -25.98
N GLN A 231 -25.77 11.45 -25.01
CA GLN A 231 -26.34 12.04 -23.78
C GLN A 231 -26.52 13.58 -23.80
N ASN A 232 -26.47 14.21 -24.99
CA ASN A 232 -26.84 15.63 -25.23
C ASN A 232 -26.15 16.70 -24.35
N HIS A 233 -24.83 16.85 -24.50
CA HIS A 233 -24.18 18.10 -24.12
C HIS A 233 -23.43 18.67 -25.33
N SER A 234 -23.99 19.67 -25.99
CA SER A 234 -23.41 20.34 -27.17
C SER A 234 -21.95 20.82 -26.93
N LEU A 235 -21.62 21.23 -25.71
CA LEU A 235 -20.29 21.66 -25.27
C LEU A 235 -19.28 20.53 -25.25
N VAL A 236 -19.68 19.35 -24.78
CA VAL A 236 -18.83 18.16 -24.77
C VAL A 236 -18.55 17.72 -26.20
N GLU A 237 -19.55 17.79 -27.10
CA GLU A 237 -19.38 17.46 -28.51
C GLU A 237 -18.42 18.43 -29.24
N GLU A 238 -18.55 19.73 -29.00
CA GLU A 238 -17.65 20.73 -29.60
C GLU A 238 -16.21 20.58 -29.09
N TYR A 239 -16.04 20.31 -27.80
CA TYR A 239 -14.72 20.05 -27.22
C TYR A 239 -14.09 18.74 -27.73
N LEU A 240 -14.89 17.66 -27.82
CA LEU A 240 -14.44 16.38 -28.35
C LEU A 240 -14.06 16.46 -29.83
N ALA A 241 -14.73 17.28 -30.64
CA ALA A 241 -14.34 17.52 -32.02
C ALA A 241 -12.94 18.17 -32.10
N LYS A 242 -12.66 19.14 -31.22
CA LYS A 242 -11.34 19.82 -31.15
C LYS A 242 -10.22 18.90 -30.63
N VAL A 243 -10.50 17.98 -29.70
CA VAL A 243 -9.51 17.02 -29.16
C VAL A 243 -9.15 15.95 -30.17
N GLN A 244 -10.08 15.52 -31.01
CA GLN A 244 -9.80 14.54 -32.07
C GLN A 244 -8.83 15.05 -33.15
N GLU A 245 -8.71 16.34 -33.33
CA GLU A 245 -7.76 16.95 -34.26
C GLU A 245 -6.30 16.96 -33.73
N THR A 246 -6.08 16.74 -32.42
CA THR A 246 -4.75 16.80 -31.77
C THR A 246 -4.22 15.45 -31.30
N SER A 247 -4.86 14.32 -31.64
CA SER A 247 -4.54 13.00 -31.07
C SER A 247 -3.17 12.45 -31.50
N ILE A 248 -2.30 12.31 -30.51
CA ILE A 248 -1.14 11.41 -30.48
C ILE A 248 -1.67 9.97 -30.63
N SER A 249 -0.96 9.16 -31.41
CA SER A 249 -1.28 7.79 -31.82
C SER A 249 -2.06 6.96 -30.78
N GLN A 250 -3.36 6.89 -30.95
CA GLN A 250 -4.35 6.21 -30.10
C GLN A 250 -4.14 4.68 -30.08
N GLU A 251 -3.40 4.12 -31.05
CA GLU A 251 -3.16 2.68 -31.14
C GLU A 251 -2.25 2.14 -30.02
N THR A 252 -1.24 2.89 -29.60
CA THR A 252 -0.29 2.44 -28.55
C THR A 252 -0.92 2.49 -27.15
N ILE A 253 -1.80 3.47 -26.92
CA ILE A 253 -2.50 3.66 -25.64
C ILE A 253 -3.63 2.64 -25.50
N ASN A 254 -4.40 2.41 -26.57
CA ASN A 254 -5.45 1.40 -26.61
C ASN A 254 -4.91 -0.02 -26.39
N ALA A 255 -3.73 -0.35 -26.89
CA ALA A 255 -3.10 -1.66 -26.66
C ALA A 255 -2.72 -1.87 -25.19
N SER A 256 -2.21 -0.87 -24.51
CA SER A 256 -1.85 -0.96 -23.08
C SER A 256 -3.11 -1.02 -22.18
N LEU A 257 -4.13 -0.22 -22.48
CA LEU A 257 -5.38 -0.22 -21.76
C LEU A 257 -6.17 -1.52 -21.98
N ASP A 258 -6.21 -2.00 -23.21
CA ASP A 258 -6.88 -3.26 -23.58
C ASP A 258 -6.20 -4.47 -22.91
N LEU A 259 -4.87 -4.46 -22.77
CA LEU A 259 -4.13 -5.48 -22.04
C LEU A 259 -4.45 -5.45 -20.53
N CYS A 260 -4.48 -4.29 -19.90
CA CYS A 260 -4.84 -4.14 -18.50
C CYS A 260 -6.30 -4.52 -18.23
N LEU A 261 -7.22 -4.15 -19.12
CA LEU A 261 -8.64 -4.50 -19.02
C LEU A 261 -8.90 -5.99 -19.28
N ARG A 262 -8.17 -6.61 -20.23
CA ARG A 262 -8.26 -8.05 -20.51
C ARG A 262 -7.76 -8.92 -19.36
N LEU A 263 -6.72 -8.47 -18.64
CA LEU A 263 -6.19 -9.20 -17.49
C LEU A 263 -7.03 -8.98 -16.22
N GLY A 264 -8.00 -8.06 -16.22
CA GLY A 264 -8.86 -7.77 -15.06
C GLY A 264 -8.11 -7.23 -13.83
N GLN A 265 -6.86 -6.84 -13.99
CA GLN A 265 -5.94 -6.48 -12.90
C GLN A 265 -5.63 -4.97 -12.80
N GLY A 266 -6.12 -4.17 -13.74
CA GLY A 266 -5.91 -2.72 -13.73
C GLY A 266 -6.83 -1.99 -12.74
N PRO A 267 -6.42 -0.81 -12.22
CA PRO A 267 -7.31 0.06 -11.45
C PRO A 267 -8.45 0.57 -12.33
N THR A 268 -9.55 0.99 -11.71
CA THR A 268 -10.69 1.61 -12.41
C THR A 268 -10.31 2.91 -13.11
N ASN A 269 -9.27 3.58 -12.62
CA ASN A 269 -8.67 4.76 -13.24
C ASN A 269 -7.14 4.65 -13.15
N MET A 270 -6.45 4.95 -14.27
CA MET A 270 -4.99 4.92 -14.36
C MET A 270 -4.33 6.27 -14.04
N ARG A 271 -5.13 7.31 -13.77
CA ARG A 271 -4.65 8.65 -13.43
C ARG A 271 -3.74 8.59 -12.20
N GLY A 272 -2.54 9.11 -12.31
CA GLY A 272 -1.58 9.17 -11.21
C GLY A 272 -1.07 7.84 -10.69
N MET A 273 -1.31 6.74 -11.43
CA MET A 273 -0.84 5.39 -11.08
C MET A 273 0.30 4.98 -12.01
N GLU A 274 1.29 4.26 -11.47
CA GLU A 274 2.34 3.62 -12.26
C GLU A 274 2.40 2.12 -11.96
N LEU A 275 2.69 1.32 -12.99
CA LEU A 275 2.93 -0.11 -12.82
C LEU A 275 4.30 -0.30 -12.16
N SER A 276 4.30 -0.89 -10.99
CA SER A 276 5.48 -1.04 -10.15
C SER A 276 5.70 -2.48 -9.73
N LEU A 277 6.95 -2.81 -9.45
CA LEU A 277 7.36 -4.08 -8.86
C LEU A 277 7.35 -3.96 -7.33
N LEU A 278 6.62 -4.86 -6.66
CA LEU A 278 6.60 -4.93 -5.20
C LEU A 278 7.37 -6.15 -4.71
N LYS A 279 8.26 -5.93 -3.75
CA LYS A 279 8.89 -6.97 -2.91
C LYS A 279 8.16 -7.00 -1.58
N ILE A 280 7.65 -8.16 -1.18
CA ILE A 280 6.78 -8.34 0.00
C ILE A 280 7.49 -9.25 0.99
N GLY A 281 7.77 -8.75 2.19
CA GLY A 281 8.38 -9.49 3.27
C GLY A 281 9.71 -10.15 2.88
N GLY A 282 9.94 -11.36 3.39
CA GLY A 282 11.16 -12.13 3.21
C GLY A 282 12.12 -12.01 4.38
N PHE A 283 13.27 -12.66 4.27
CA PHE A 283 14.35 -12.59 5.25
C PHE A 283 15.43 -11.63 4.79
N GLU A 284 15.93 -10.86 5.72
CA GLU A 284 17.13 -10.05 5.64
C GLU A 284 18.10 -10.47 6.78
N TRP A 285 19.31 -9.94 6.78
CA TRP A 285 20.28 -10.23 7.87
C TRP A 285 19.75 -9.91 9.28
N LYS A 286 18.77 -9.05 9.39
CA LYS A 286 18.10 -8.69 10.65
C LYS A 286 17.01 -9.69 11.07
N GLY A 287 16.71 -10.67 10.22
CA GLY A 287 15.63 -11.63 10.38
C GLY A 287 14.48 -11.41 9.39
N LEU A 288 13.34 -12.00 9.69
CA LEU A 288 12.13 -11.87 8.90
C LEU A 288 11.60 -10.43 8.93
N THR A 289 11.20 -9.89 7.79
CA THR A 289 10.66 -8.54 7.65
C THR A 289 9.20 -8.55 7.19
N ASN A 290 8.41 -7.57 7.60
CA ASN A 290 7.05 -7.32 7.13
C ASN A 290 6.97 -6.13 6.15
N GLU A 291 8.12 -5.55 5.77
CA GLU A 291 8.18 -4.42 4.86
C GLU A 291 7.73 -4.79 3.44
N ILE A 292 7.00 -3.90 2.81
CA ILE A 292 6.66 -3.96 1.39
C ILE A 292 7.41 -2.84 0.69
N MET A 293 8.42 -3.25 -0.08
CA MET A 293 9.22 -2.33 -0.89
C MET A 293 8.65 -2.24 -2.30
N CYS A 294 8.65 -1.05 -2.86
CA CYS A 294 8.18 -0.76 -4.20
C CYS A 294 9.31 -0.21 -5.06
N PHE A 295 9.48 -0.78 -6.24
CA PHE A 295 10.37 -0.25 -7.27
C PHE A 295 9.57 0.61 -8.24
N SER A 296 9.83 1.92 -8.23
CA SER A 296 9.25 2.85 -9.20
C SER A 296 9.98 2.76 -10.53
N THR A 297 9.25 2.42 -11.57
CA THR A 297 9.81 2.37 -12.94
C THR A 297 10.10 3.75 -13.52
N SER A 298 9.42 4.78 -13.06
CA SER A 298 9.65 6.17 -13.49
C SER A 298 10.86 6.81 -12.79
N LYS A 299 11.08 6.49 -11.51
CA LYS A 299 12.19 7.03 -10.70
C LYS A 299 13.43 6.11 -10.69
N MET A 300 13.29 4.85 -11.15
CA MET A 300 14.34 3.82 -11.14
C MET A 300 14.93 3.61 -9.75
N LYS A 301 14.07 3.56 -8.72
CA LYS A 301 14.48 3.49 -7.31
C LYS A 301 13.49 2.71 -6.47
N TRP A 302 14.02 1.97 -5.49
CA TRP A 302 13.25 1.34 -4.43
C TRP A 302 12.86 2.33 -3.33
N TYR A 303 11.65 2.21 -2.80
CA TYR A 303 11.18 2.92 -1.61
C TYR A 303 10.24 2.02 -0.81
N GLU A 304 10.12 2.30 0.48
CA GLU A 304 9.15 1.61 1.33
C GLU A 304 7.75 2.12 1.00
N LEU A 305 6.85 1.19 0.62
CA LEU A 305 5.47 1.53 0.30
C LEU A 305 4.59 1.45 1.56
N THR A 306 4.66 0.33 2.25
CA THR A 306 3.86 0.03 3.45
C THR A 306 4.44 -1.20 4.14
N ALA A 307 3.82 -1.62 5.25
CA ALA A 307 4.19 -2.86 5.93
C ALA A 307 2.97 -3.75 6.16
N ILE A 308 3.19 -5.07 6.18
CA ILE A 308 2.13 -6.04 6.52
C ILE A 308 1.68 -5.74 7.97
N PRO A 309 0.37 -5.58 8.23
CA PRO A 309 -0.13 -5.27 9.56
C PRO A 309 0.21 -6.35 10.59
N HIS A 310 0.45 -5.93 11.81
CA HIS A 310 0.53 -6.85 12.94
C HIS A 310 -0.86 -7.38 13.33
N ILE A 311 -0.90 -8.58 13.87
CA ILE A 311 -2.15 -9.32 14.14
C ILE A 311 -3.02 -8.70 15.24
N ASP A 312 -2.49 -7.83 16.10
CA ASP A 312 -3.22 -7.10 17.16
C ASP A 312 -4.44 -6.33 16.71
N GLN A 313 -4.47 -5.91 15.45
CA GLN A 313 -5.57 -5.13 14.90
C GLN A 313 -6.80 -5.98 14.54
N CYS A 314 -6.71 -7.32 14.69
CA CYS A 314 -7.75 -8.26 14.27
C CYS A 314 -8.76 -8.64 15.36
N GLU A 315 -8.56 -8.25 16.63
CA GLU A 315 -9.38 -8.71 17.76
C GLU A 315 -10.85 -8.20 17.79
N GLN A 316 -11.21 -7.23 16.96
CA GLN A 316 -12.52 -6.59 17.06
C GLN A 316 -13.67 -7.25 16.27
N GLN A 317 -13.46 -8.34 15.52
CA GLN A 317 -14.50 -8.87 14.62
C GLN A 317 -14.81 -10.38 14.67
N SER A 318 -14.20 -11.21 15.51
CA SER A 318 -14.48 -12.66 15.51
C SER A 318 -15.41 -13.12 16.64
N SER A 319 -16.61 -13.56 16.27
CA SER A 319 -17.63 -14.14 17.16
C SER A 319 -17.74 -15.67 17.00
N HIS A 320 -16.84 -16.47 17.55
CA HIS A 320 -17.03 -17.92 17.75
C HIS A 320 -16.38 -18.44 19.05
N PRO A 321 -17.17 -18.96 20.03
CA PRO A 321 -16.71 -19.10 21.42
C PRO A 321 -15.93 -20.36 21.82
N HIS A 322 -15.75 -21.39 21.02
CA HIS A 322 -15.24 -22.71 21.48
C HIS A 322 -13.85 -23.14 20.99
N ARG A 323 -13.22 -22.43 20.06
CA ARG A 323 -11.81 -22.61 19.71
C ARG A 323 -10.87 -21.60 20.38
N ASP A 324 -11.43 -20.72 21.19
CA ASP A 324 -10.85 -19.39 21.47
C ASP A 324 -9.83 -19.35 22.62
N GLN A 325 -9.84 -20.25 23.59
CA GLN A 325 -8.93 -20.11 24.74
C GLN A 325 -7.48 -20.50 24.42
N LEU A 326 -7.25 -21.54 23.61
CA LEU A 326 -5.91 -21.89 23.14
C LEU A 326 -5.42 -20.94 22.03
N ARG A 327 -6.35 -20.46 21.19
CA ARG A 327 -6.05 -19.40 20.20
C ARG A 327 -5.72 -18.07 20.87
N LEU A 328 -6.43 -17.63 21.89
CA LEU A 328 -6.16 -16.38 22.64
C LEU A 328 -4.81 -16.42 23.36
N PHE A 329 -4.40 -17.58 23.90
CA PHE A 329 -3.07 -17.73 24.50
C PHE A 329 -1.95 -17.70 23.45
N ARG A 330 -2.18 -18.26 22.25
CA ARG A 330 -1.28 -18.15 21.11
C ARG A 330 -1.26 -16.72 20.55
N LEU A 331 -2.39 -16.04 20.46
CA LEU A 331 -2.52 -14.65 20.00
C LEU A 331 -1.72 -13.67 20.86
N SER A 332 -1.65 -13.84 22.17
CA SER A 332 -0.86 -12.98 23.05
C SER A 332 0.66 -13.04 22.81
N LEU A 333 1.15 -14.10 22.14
CA LEU A 333 2.56 -14.27 21.75
C LEU A 333 2.87 -13.70 20.35
N ILE A 334 1.84 -13.48 19.51
CA ILE A 334 1.96 -13.10 18.08
C ILE A 334 2.23 -11.61 17.88
N ILE A 335 2.01 -10.81 18.88
CA ILE A 335 1.83 -9.35 18.87
C ILE A 335 2.97 -8.55 18.20
N HIS A 336 4.16 -9.13 17.98
CA HIS A 336 5.32 -8.37 17.46
C HIS A 336 6.21 -9.14 16.46
N HIS A 337 5.76 -10.27 15.91
CA HIS A 337 6.59 -11.04 14.98
C HIS A 337 6.12 -10.87 13.53
N PRO A 338 7.03 -10.57 12.58
CA PRO A 338 6.73 -10.58 11.18
C PRO A 338 6.35 -11.98 10.69
N THR A 339 5.55 -12.07 9.61
CA THR A 339 5.09 -13.33 9.03
C THR A 339 5.81 -13.64 7.72
N GLY A 340 6.06 -14.94 7.47
CA GLY A 340 6.62 -15.46 6.23
C GLY A 340 5.82 -16.63 5.69
N ASN A 341 6.21 -17.17 4.54
CA ASN A 341 5.59 -18.34 3.92
C ASN A 341 4.06 -18.22 3.68
N PHE A 342 3.58 -16.99 3.52
CA PHE A 342 2.19 -16.64 3.24
C PHE A 342 1.87 -16.75 1.75
N GLY A 343 0.58 -16.85 1.42
CA GLY A 343 0.09 -16.70 0.04
C GLY A 343 -0.13 -15.25 -0.32
N THR A 344 0.29 -14.85 -1.53
CA THR A 344 0.05 -13.51 -2.08
C THR A 344 -0.68 -13.59 -3.40
N ALA A 345 -1.60 -12.66 -3.63
CA ALA A 345 -2.25 -12.47 -4.92
C ALA A 345 -2.64 -11.01 -5.12
N VAL A 346 -2.68 -10.56 -6.38
CA VAL A 346 -3.24 -9.27 -6.75
C VAL A 346 -4.57 -9.49 -7.47
N LEU A 347 -5.63 -8.87 -6.97
CA LEU A 347 -6.97 -8.94 -7.55
C LEU A 347 -7.57 -7.53 -7.57
N ASN A 348 -8.03 -7.07 -8.74
CA ASN A 348 -8.58 -5.72 -8.94
C ASN A 348 -7.62 -4.60 -8.49
N ASN A 349 -6.33 -4.78 -8.68
CA ASN A 349 -5.28 -3.88 -8.20
C ASN A 349 -5.24 -3.72 -6.67
N GLU A 350 -5.70 -4.70 -5.91
CA GLU A 350 -5.54 -4.79 -4.46
C GLU A 350 -4.66 -6.00 -4.14
N LEU A 351 -3.74 -5.84 -3.19
CA LEU A 351 -2.85 -6.90 -2.74
C LEU A 351 -3.50 -7.68 -1.60
N PHE A 352 -3.55 -9.00 -1.75
CA PHE A 352 -4.01 -9.91 -0.72
C PHE A 352 -2.84 -10.71 -0.16
N ILE A 353 -2.75 -10.80 1.16
CA ILE A 353 -1.79 -11.60 1.90
C ILE A 353 -2.58 -12.50 2.85
N VAL A 354 -2.40 -13.81 2.76
CA VAL A 354 -3.22 -14.79 3.50
C VAL A 354 -2.35 -15.86 4.13
N GLY A 355 -2.67 -16.24 5.36
CA GLY A 355 -2.00 -17.30 6.10
C GLY A 355 -0.52 -17.04 6.31
N GLY A 356 0.26 -18.10 6.36
CA GLY A 356 1.70 -18.02 6.61
C GLY A 356 2.07 -18.48 8.01
N ALA A 357 3.33 -18.31 8.35
CA ALA A 357 3.88 -18.65 9.64
C ALA A 357 4.74 -17.51 10.19
N TYR A 358 4.80 -17.40 11.51
CA TYR A 358 5.74 -16.53 12.21
C TYR A 358 6.69 -17.41 13.03
N ASP A 359 7.93 -16.96 13.19
CA ASP A 359 8.95 -17.66 13.95
C ASP A 359 9.09 -17.06 15.36
N VAL A 360 8.94 -17.90 16.37
CA VAL A 360 9.22 -17.53 17.76
C VAL A 360 10.19 -18.54 18.33
N CYS A 361 11.40 -18.13 18.62
CA CYS A 361 12.43 -18.99 19.20
C CYS A 361 12.70 -20.28 18.40
N LEU A 362 12.82 -20.18 17.09
CA LEU A 362 13.07 -21.29 16.14
C LEU A 362 11.89 -22.24 15.99
N LYS A 363 10.68 -21.83 16.37
CA LYS A 363 9.45 -22.59 16.17
C LYS A 363 8.49 -21.83 15.27
N GLU A 364 8.10 -22.43 14.14
CA GLU A 364 7.11 -21.90 13.21
C GLU A 364 5.70 -22.10 13.75
N TYR A 365 4.92 -21.01 13.83
CA TYR A 365 3.50 -21.03 14.18
C TYR A 365 2.67 -20.57 13.00
N ILE A 366 1.76 -21.40 12.53
CA ILE A 366 0.91 -21.12 11.39
C ILE A 366 -0.35 -20.36 11.85
N HIS A 367 -0.84 -19.43 11.03
CA HIS A 367 -2.02 -18.64 11.32
C HIS A 367 -2.98 -18.52 10.12
N PRO A 368 -4.31 -18.31 10.36
CA PRO A 368 -5.32 -18.22 9.31
C PRO A 368 -5.59 -16.81 8.79
N PHE A 369 -4.95 -15.78 9.34
CA PHE A 369 -5.31 -14.40 9.09
C PHE A 369 -5.02 -13.98 7.66
N GLY A 370 -5.84 -13.05 7.15
CA GLY A 370 -5.67 -12.47 5.84
C GLY A 370 -5.89 -10.96 5.85
N PHE A 371 -5.17 -10.29 4.96
CA PHE A 371 -5.16 -8.85 4.81
C PHE A 371 -5.33 -8.46 3.35
N ARG A 372 -6.00 -7.34 3.11
CA ARG A 372 -6.15 -6.70 1.80
C ARG A 372 -5.62 -5.29 1.86
N TYR A 373 -4.70 -4.95 0.99
CA TYR A 373 -4.14 -3.61 0.84
C TYR A 373 -4.68 -2.92 -0.41
N CYS A 374 -5.21 -1.72 -0.25
CA CYS A 374 -5.64 -0.85 -1.33
C CYS A 374 -4.61 0.26 -1.56
N PRO A 375 -3.83 0.24 -2.65
CA PRO A 375 -2.79 1.24 -2.89
C PRO A 375 -3.35 2.64 -3.12
N LEU A 376 -4.56 2.75 -3.68
CA LEU A 376 -5.23 4.03 -3.91
C LEU A 376 -5.51 4.78 -2.61
N ARG A 377 -5.87 4.04 -1.55
CA ARG A 377 -6.24 4.60 -0.23
C ARG A 377 -5.12 4.48 0.79
N ASP A 378 -4.00 3.85 0.42
CA ASP A 378 -2.91 3.48 1.34
C ASP A 378 -3.45 2.86 2.65
N SER A 379 -4.32 1.88 2.51
CA SER A 379 -5.03 1.31 3.65
C SER A 379 -5.12 -0.20 3.60
N TRP A 380 -5.01 -0.81 4.78
CA TRP A 380 -5.19 -2.23 5.01
C TRP A 380 -6.56 -2.53 5.59
N VAL A 381 -7.14 -3.62 5.14
CA VAL A 381 -8.40 -4.18 5.68
C VAL A 381 -8.17 -5.66 5.97
N THR A 382 -8.64 -6.12 7.13
CA THR A 382 -8.67 -7.56 7.45
C THR A 382 -9.76 -8.25 6.65
N ILE A 383 -9.47 -9.45 6.15
CA ILE A 383 -10.45 -10.31 5.48
C ILE A 383 -10.79 -11.50 6.38
N ALA A 384 -11.87 -12.21 6.05
CA ALA A 384 -12.22 -13.42 6.77
C ALA A 384 -11.03 -14.39 6.83
N PRO A 385 -10.74 -15.00 8.00
CA PRO A 385 -9.64 -15.96 8.12
C PRO A 385 -9.92 -17.20 7.29
N ILE A 386 -8.86 -17.79 6.71
CA ILE A 386 -8.95 -19.06 5.99
C ILE A 386 -9.38 -20.17 6.94
N GLN A 387 -10.15 -21.14 6.46
CA GLN A 387 -10.73 -22.17 7.34
C GLN A 387 -9.70 -23.17 7.90
N LEU A 388 -8.68 -23.49 7.08
CA LEU A 388 -7.53 -24.31 7.50
C LEU A 388 -6.29 -23.45 7.53
N ASP A 389 -5.69 -23.32 8.73
CA ASP A 389 -4.43 -22.62 8.92
C ASP A 389 -3.37 -23.25 8.02
N ARG A 390 -2.68 -22.45 7.20
CA ARG A 390 -1.71 -22.98 6.24
C ARG A 390 -0.56 -22.03 5.94
N CYS A 391 0.60 -22.61 5.64
CA CYS A 391 1.75 -21.95 5.08
C CYS A 391 2.30 -22.68 3.86
N ARG A 392 3.21 -22.08 3.10
CA ARG A 392 3.87 -22.67 1.92
C ARG A 392 2.89 -23.23 0.88
N PHE A 393 1.80 -22.51 0.65
CA PHE A 393 0.75 -22.80 -0.31
C PHE A 393 0.73 -21.80 -1.45
N SER A 394 0.02 -22.09 -2.54
CA SER A 394 -0.19 -21.09 -3.60
C SER A 394 -1.52 -20.37 -3.41
N LEU A 395 -1.50 -19.02 -3.50
CA LEU A 395 -2.69 -18.17 -3.53
C LEU A 395 -2.82 -17.56 -4.93
N ASN A 396 -3.99 -17.74 -5.55
CA ASN A 396 -4.16 -17.44 -6.97
C ASN A 396 -5.45 -16.67 -7.20
N ALA A 397 -5.37 -15.53 -7.89
CA ALA A 397 -6.53 -14.70 -8.23
C ALA A 397 -7.16 -15.16 -9.54
N VAL A 398 -8.48 -15.39 -9.55
CA VAL A 398 -9.25 -15.81 -10.73
C VAL A 398 -10.37 -14.82 -11.02
N GLY A 399 -10.40 -14.34 -12.25
CA GLY A 399 -11.39 -13.35 -12.68
C GLY A 399 -11.26 -12.04 -11.91
N LYS A 400 -12.41 -11.51 -11.45
CA LYS A 400 -12.48 -10.25 -10.67
C LYS A 400 -13.02 -10.46 -9.25
N GLN A 401 -13.26 -11.70 -8.83
CA GLN A 401 -14.02 -11.99 -7.62
C GLN A 401 -13.37 -13.01 -6.69
N TYR A 402 -12.58 -13.93 -7.19
CA TYR A 402 -12.17 -15.10 -6.41
C TYR A 402 -10.67 -15.20 -6.20
N LEU A 403 -10.27 -15.65 -4.99
CA LEU A 403 -8.93 -16.14 -4.70
C LEU A 403 -9.00 -17.64 -4.38
N TYR A 404 -8.04 -18.42 -4.86
CA TYR A 404 -7.92 -19.84 -4.58
C TYR A 404 -6.64 -20.12 -3.81
N ALA A 405 -6.78 -20.70 -2.61
CA ALA A 405 -5.68 -21.20 -1.78
C ALA A 405 -5.56 -22.69 -1.97
N VAL A 406 -4.43 -23.17 -2.48
CA VAL A 406 -4.23 -24.56 -2.88
C VAL A 406 -3.13 -25.22 -2.07
N GLY A 407 -3.41 -26.36 -1.47
CA GLY A 407 -2.44 -27.17 -0.74
C GLY A 407 -1.77 -26.44 0.44
N GLY A 408 -0.49 -26.68 0.64
CA GLY A 408 0.31 -26.09 1.72
C GLY A 408 0.62 -27.07 2.84
N SER A 409 1.13 -26.53 3.94
CA SER A 409 1.44 -27.26 5.17
C SER A 409 0.62 -26.74 6.33
N VAL A 410 0.25 -27.63 7.26
CA VAL A 410 -0.49 -27.36 8.49
C VAL A 410 0.27 -27.93 9.69
N GLU A 411 0.14 -27.32 10.84
CA GLU A 411 0.69 -27.81 12.11
C GLU A 411 -0.13 -29.06 12.57
N TYR A 412 0.56 -30.08 13.12
CA TYR A 412 -0.06 -31.29 13.62
C TYR A 412 -0.12 -31.28 15.15
N GLU A 413 -1.32 -31.38 15.72
CA GLU A 413 -1.54 -31.26 17.18
C GLU A 413 -1.11 -32.51 17.99
N ASP A 414 -0.94 -33.69 17.35
CA ASP A 414 -0.84 -34.99 18.03
C ASP A 414 0.54 -35.65 17.99
N SER A 415 1.56 -35.00 17.42
CA SER A 415 2.89 -35.63 17.37
C SER A 415 3.88 -34.97 18.33
N SER A 416 4.62 -35.77 19.07
CA SER A 416 5.78 -35.37 19.87
C SER A 416 6.95 -34.79 19.04
N GLU A 417 6.82 -34.83 17.72
CA GLU A 417 7.73 -34.23 16.75
C GLU A 417 6.99 -33.08 16.06
N ASP A 418 7.61 -31.89 16.00
CA ASP A 418 7.12 -30.65 15.35
C ASP A 418 7.06 -30.81 13.81
N ALA A 419 6.30 -31.81 13.31
CA ALA A 419 6.20 -32.15 11.91
C ALA A 419 5.03 -31.43 11.23
N LEU A 420 5.33 -30.64 10.22
CA LEU A 420 4.33 -30.03 9.34
C LEU A 420 3.69 -31.12 8.44
N ARG A 421 2.37 -31.18 8.44
CA ARG A 421 1.61 -32.07 7.54
C ARG A 421 1.24 -31.31 6.26
N ARG A 422 1.55 -31.88 5.10
CA ARG A 422 1.12 -31.40 3.80
C ARG A 422 -0.34 -31.73 3.54
N MET A 423 -1.04 -30.85 2.83
CA MET A 423 -2.47 -30.99 2.56
C MET A 423 -2.79 -30.91 1.06
N SER A 424 -3.94 -31.49 0.68
CA SER A 424 -4.51 -31.40 -0.66
C SER A 424 -5.70 -30.43 -0.76
N ASN A 425 -6.11 -29.85 0.36
CA ASN A 425 -7.30 -29.02 0.46
C ASN A 425 -7.16 -27.76 -0.38
N VAL A 426 -8.27 -27.39 -1.02
CA VAL A 426 -8.43 -26.16 -1.79
C VAL A 426 -9.56 -25.36 -1.19
N GLU A 427 -9.32 -24.06 -0.98
CA GLU A 427 -10.34 -23.12 -0.51
C GLU A 427 -10.43 -21.94 -1.47
N ARG A 428 -11.66 -21.48 -1.71
CA ARG A 428 -11.97 -20.30 -2.52
C ARG A 428 -12.50 -19.19 -1.64
N TYR A 429 -11.88 -18.04 -1.72
CA TYR A 429 -12.34 -16.80 -1.12
C TYR A 429 -13.15 -15.99 -2.12
N ASP A 430 -14.31 -15.49 -1.69
CA ASP A 430 -15.14 -14.56 -2.45
C ASP A 430 -14.99 -13.16 -1.83
N ILE A 431 -14.47 -12.20 -2.60
CA ILE A 431 -14.26 -10.84 -2.13
C ILE A 431 -15.56 -10.08 -1.86
N VAL A 432 -16.68 -10.48 -2.48
CA VAL A 432 -17.98 -9.81 -2.33
C VAL A 432 -18.64 -10.22 -1.02
N THR A 433 -18.63 -11.52 -0.70
CA THR A 433 -19.24 -12.05 0.52
C THR A 433 -18.28 -12.10 1.71
N ASN A 434 -16.98 -11.87 1.48
CA ASN A 434 -15.93 -12.00 2.49
C ASN A 434 -15.94 -13.37 3.17
N THR A 435 -16.03 -14.45 2.40
CA THR A 435 -16.13 -15.83 2.93
C THR A 435 -15.24 -16.80 2.19
N TRP A 436 -14.75 -17.81 2.91
CA TRP A 436 -14.02 -18.96 2.35
C TRP A 436 -14.93 -20.16 2.21
N THR A 437 -14.80 -20.90 1.11
CA THR A 437 -15.55 -22.15 0.82
C THR A 437 -14.59 -23.23 0.33
N TYR A 438 -14.81 -24.48 0.77
CA TYR A 438 -14.04 -25.63 0.26
C TYR A 438 -14.37 -25.91 -1.19
N MET A 439 -13.32 -26.23 -1.95
CA MET A 439 -13.38 -26.63 -3.35
C MET A 439 -12.86 -28.08 -3.50
N PRO A 440 -13.05 -28.73 -4.65
CA PRO A 440 -12.48 -30.04 -4.91
C PRO A 440 -10.99 -30.07 -4.65
N SER A 441 -10.56 -30.98 -3.77
CA SER A 441 -9.18 -31.14 -3.35
C SER A 441 -8.30 -31.69 -4.47
N LEU A 442 -7.00 -31.45 -4.38
CA LEU A 442 -5.99 -32.16 -5.18
C LEU A 442 -5.99 -33.63 -4.88
N GLN A 443 -5.53 -34.45 -5.81
CA GLN A 443 -5.39 -35.88 -5.60
C GLN A 443 -4.18 -36.22 -4.70
N GLU A 444 -3.16 -35.34 -4.68
CA GLU A 444 -1.95 -35.50 -3.88
C GLU A 444 -1.78 -34.34 -2.92
N ASN A 445 -1.41 -34.65 -1.68
CA ASN A 445 -1.01 -33.60 -0.72
C ASN A 445 0.30 -32.96 -1.19
N ARG A 446 0.37 -31.63 -1.19
CA ARG A 446 1.61 -30.91 -1.57
C ARG A 446 1.78 -29.57 -0.91
N SER A 447 3.03 -29.20 -0.68
CA SER A 447 3.46 -27.87 -0.26
C SER A 447 4.66 -27.42 -1.09
N GLN A 448 5.05 -26.16 -1.00
CA GLN A 448 6.18 -25.58 -1.75
C GLN A 448 6.04 -25.75 -3.28
N HIS A 449 4.81 -25.93 -3.76
CA HIS A 449 4.46 -25.93 -5.18
C HIS A 449 4.18 -24.51 -5.65
N ALA A 450 4.28 -24.27 -6.93
CA ALA A 450 3.90 -23.02 -7.55
C ALA A 450 2.51 -23.08 -8.18
N GLY A 451 1.83 -21.95 -8.24
CA GLY A 451 0.54 -21.80 -8.90
C GLY A 451 0.48 -20.53 -9.74
N VAL A 452 -0.27 -20.59 -10.85
CA VAL A 452 -0.53 -19.45 -11.74
C VAL A 452 -1.87 -19.59 -12.44
N VAL A 453 -2.50 -18.50 -12.79
CA VAL A 453 -3.79 -18.47 -13.49
C VAL A 453 -3.63 -17.98 -14.91
N VAL A 454 -4.25 -18.68 -15.87
CA VAL A 454 -4.40 -18.24 -17.26
C VAL A 454 -5.87 -18.37 -17.67
N GLY A 455 -6.51 -17.23 -17.89
CA GLY A 455 -7.96 -17.15 -18.10
C GLY A 455 -8.75 -17.62 -16.88
N ASP A 456 -9.63 -18.61 -17.06
CA ASP A 456 -10.42 -19.20 -15.97
C ASP A 456 -9.81 -20.51 -15.43
N LYS A 457 -8.53 -20.78 -15.72
CA LYS A 457 -7.85 -22.02 -15.33
C LYS A 457 -6.68 -21.74 -14.42
N LEU A 458 -6.61 -22.49 -13.32
CA LEU A 458 -5.52 -22.47 -12.36
C LEU A 458 -4.58 -23.65 -12.64
N TYR A 459 -3.30 -23.34 -12.85
CA TYR A 459 -2.23 -24.31 -13.07
C TYR A 459 -1.33 -24.37 -11.85
N ILE A 460 -0.99 -25.58 -11.43
CA ILE A 460 -0.01 -25.82 -10.37
C ILE A 460 1.03 -26.84 -10.83
N SER A 461 2.25 -26.69 -10.36
CA SER A 461 3.32 -27.66 -10.67
C SER A 461 4.26 -27.88 -9.50
N GLY A 462 4.90 -29.04 -9.47
CA GLY A 462 5.95 -29.39 -8.55
C GLY A 462 5.53 -29.39 -7.08
N GLY A 463 6.47 -29.03 -6.22
CA GLY A 463 6.32 -29.06 -4.77
C GLY A 463 6.78 -30.38 -4.16
N ILE A 464 6.45 -30.59 -2.89
CA ILE A 464 6.89 -31.77 -2.13
C ILE A 464 5.66 -32.53 -1.65
N HIS A 465 5.62 -33.84 -1.92
CA HIS A 465 4.68 -34.81 -1.38
C HIS A 465 5.45 -35.82 -0.50
N LEU A 466 5.07 -35.98 0.77
CA LEU A 466 5.86 -36.72 1.75
C LEU A 466 7.33 -36.24 1.74
N ALA A 467 8.25 -37.12 1.31
CA ALA A 467 9.67 -36.79 1.14
C ALA A 467 10.08 -36.66 -0.33
N THR A 468 9.14 -36.69 -1.28
CA THR A 468 9.44 -36.72 -2.72
C THR A 468 9.15 -35.36 -3.36
N ILE A 469 10.10 -34.83 -4.13
CA ILE A 469 9.90 -33.66 -4.97
C ILE A 469 9.14 -34.06 -6.24
N LEU A 470 8.08 -33.34 -6.55
CA LEU A 470 7.17 -33.65 -7.64
C LEU A 470 7.58 -32.96 -8.93
N ALA A 471 7.29 -33.63 -10.06
CA ALA A 471 7.30 -33.02 -11.39
C ALA A 471 5.88 -32.80 -11.94
N SER A 472 4.85 -33.38 -11.28
CA SER A 472 3.48 -33.35 -11.78
C SER A 472 2.94 -31.95 -11.93
N THR A 473 2.19 -31.75 -13.02
CA THR A 473 1.49 -30.49 -13.34
C THR A 473 0.00 -30.76 -13.40
N TRP A 474 -0.79 -29.90 -12.76
CA TRP A 474 -2.24 -30.02 -12.68
C TRP A 474 -2.92 -28.74 -13.11
N CYS A 475 -4.10 -28.88 -13.74
CA CYS A 475 -4.97 -27.76 -14.11
C CYS A 475 -6.32 -27.91 -13.41
N PHE A 476 -6.78 -26.87 -12.76
CA PHE A 476 -8.14 -26.74 -12.25
C PHE A 476 -8.94 -25.82 -13.14
N ASP A 477 -10.00 -26.33 -13.74
CA ASP A 477 -10.96 -25.51 -14.49
C ASP A 477 -12.02 -24.97 -13.53
N THR A 478 -12.04 -23.66 -13.33
CA THR A 478 -12.91 -23.02 -12.34
C THR A 478 -14.39 -23.03 -12.73
N LYS A 479 -14.71 -23.29 -13.99
CA LYS A 479 -16.11 -23.41 -14.47
C LYS A 479 -16.69 -24.80 -14.26
N THR A 480 -15.88 -25.83 -14.48
CA THR A 480 -16.30 -27.22 -14.31
C THR A 480 -15.97 -27.76 -12.92
N GLU A 481 -15.15 -27.03 -12.15
CA GLU A 481 -14.64 -27.38 -10.84
C GLU A 481 -13.91 -28.74 -10.82
N CYS A 482 -13.21 -29.07 -11.90
CA CYS A 482 -12.51 -30.34 -12.07
C CYS A 482 -10.99 -30.15 -12.21
N TRP A 483 -10.24 -31.09 -11.58
CA TRP A 483 -8.80 -31.20 -11.76
C TRP A 483 -8.47 -32.10 -12.93
N GLN A 484 -7.48 -31.70 -13.73
CA GLN A 484 -6.92 -32.49 -14.84
C GLN A 484 -5.39 -32.53 -14.68
N GLU A 485 -4.83 -33.75 -14.79
CA GLU A 485 -3.38 -33.92 -14.88
C GLU A 485 -2.88 -33.54 -16.27
N LEU A 486 -1.74 -32.86 -16.31
CA LEU A 486 -1.08 -32.38 -17.53
C LEU A 486 0.31 -32.97 -17.66
N ALA A 487 1.02 -32.68 -18.75
CA ALA A 487 2.39 -33.09 -18.94
C ALA A 487 3.28 -32.67 -17.76
N PRO A 488 4.09 -33.57 -17.18
CA PRO A 488 4.96 -33.23 -16.06
C PRO A 488 6.12 -32.33 -16.49
N MET A 489 6.66 -31.56 -15.53
CA MET A 489 7.89 -30.79 -15.75
C MET A 489 9.08 -31.68 -16.08
N PRO A 490 10.06 -31.20 -16.89
CA PRO A 490 11.26 -31.97 -17.23
C PRO A 490 12.11 -32.36 -16.02
N THR A 491 12.09 -31.53 -14.97
CA THR A 491 12.82 -31.77 -13.72
C THR A 491 11.86 -31.58 -12.55
N PRO A 492 11.78 -32.54 -11.58
CA PRO A 492 11.07 -32.33 -10.33
C PRO A 492 11.61 -31.07 -9.64
N CYS A 493 10.73 -30.22 -9.13
CA CYS A 493 11.14 -28.94 -8.57
C CYS A 493 10.22 -28.48 -7.43
N CYS A 494 10.79 -27.86 -6.40
CA CYS A 494 10.05 -27.17 -5.36
C CYS A 494 10.62 -25.77 -5.11
N ASP A 495 9.87 -24.91 -4.42
CA ASP A 495 10.17 -23.52 -4.16
C ASP A 495 10.47 -22.70 -5.45
N HIS A 496 9.96 -23.14 -6.58
CA HIS A 496 9.96 -22.39 -7.82
C HIS A 496 8.73 -21.48 -7.89
N VAL A 497 8.75 -20.53 -8.81
CA VAL A 497 7.62 -19.65 -9.07
C VAL A 497 7.10 -19.91 -10.49
N LEU A 498 5.78 -19.99 -10.65
CA LEU A 498 5.12 -19.97 -11.95
C LEU A 498 4.68 -18.56 -12.29
N VAL A 499 5.02 -18.15 -13.51
CA VAL A 499 4.52 -16.91 -14.09
C VAL A 499 3.92 -17.17 -15.46
N ALA A 500 2.92 -16.40 -15.87
CA ALA A 500 2.27 -16.55 -17.16
C ALA A 500 2.48 -15.33 -18.04
N ILE A 501 2.79 -15.55 -19.31
CA ILE A 501 2.83 -14.53 -20.34
C ILE A 501 2.07 -15.08 -21.54
N ASP A 502 0.96 -14.44 -21.90
CA ASP A 502 0.01 -14.92 -22.91
C ASP A 502 -0.50 -16.35 -22.60
N ASN A 503 -0.31 -17.30 -23.52
CA ASN A 503 -0.71 -18.69 -23.36
C ASN A 503 0.46 -19.61 -22.95
N ARG A 504 1.53 -19.06 -22.42
CA ARG A 504 2.68 -19.79 -21.92
C ARG A 504 2.88 -19.60 -20.42
N ILE A 505 3.24 -20.66 -19.73
CA ILE A 505 3.58 -20.64 -18.31
C ILE A 505 5.07 -20.91 -18.17
N TYR A 506 5.77 -20.11 -17.38
CA TYR A 506 7.20 -20.21 -17.13
C TYR A 506 7.45 -20.65 -15.70
N ALA A 507 8.19 -21.75 -15.51
CA ALA A 507 8.67 -22.20 -14.21
C ALA A 507 10.08 -21.66 -13.99
N CYS A 508 10.25 -20.89 -12.92
CA CYS A 508 11.43 -20.07 -12.68
C CYS A 508 12.06 -20.38 -11.31
N GLY A 509 13.35 -20.68 -11.29
CA GLY A 509 14.10 -20.91 -10.06
C GLY A 509 13.74 -22.22 -9.34
N GLY A 510 13.94 -22.23 -8.03
CA GLY A 510 13.69 -23.39 -7.19
C GLY A 510 14.87 -24.36 -7.13
N TRP A 511 14.64 -25.52 -6.54
CA TRP A 511 15.64 -26.56 -6.36
C TRP A 511 15.07 -27.96 -6.51
N HIS A 512 15.95 -28.93 -6.77
CA HIS A 512 15.63 -30.36 -6.82
C HIS A 512 16.69 -31.18 -6.07
N GLU A 513 16.41 -32.46 -5.83
CA GLU A 513 17.37 -33.39 -5.25
C GLU A 513 17.99 -34.27 -6.31
N THR A 514 19.28 -34.52 -6.18
CA THR A 514 19.99 -35.53 -7.00
C THR A 514 19.94 -36.90 -6.35
N MET A 515 20.33 -37.96 -7.09
CA MET A 515 20.42 -39.32 -6.55
C MET A 515 21.37 -39.48 -5.34
N ARG A 516 22.15 -38.44 -5.02
CA ARG A 516 23.05 -38.41 -3.87
C ARG A 516 22.47 -37.62 -2.69
N GLU A 517 21.16 -37.32 -2.72
CA GLU A 517 20.44 -36.53 -1.70
C GLU A 517 21.00 -35.10 -1.53
N SER A 518 21.74 -34.61 -2.51
CA SER A 518 22.21 -33.21 -2.52
C SER A 518 21.19 -32.30 -3.21
N ARG A 519 20.92 -31.17 -2.58
CA ARG A 519 20.07 -30.12 -3.15
C ARG A 519 20.82 -29.36 -4.24
N VAL A 520 20.20 -29.19 -5.39
CA VAL A 520 20.77 -28.51 -6.54
C VAL A 520 19.80 -27.45 -7.05
N LEU A 521 20.33 -26.27 -7.39
CA LEU A 521 19.54 -25.19 -7.96
C LEU A 521 19.09 -25.54 -9.39
N VAL A 522 17.87 -25.14 -9.74
CA VAL A 522 17.37 -25.26 -11.11
C VAL A 522 18.02 -24.16 -11.97
N GLU A 523 18.81 -24.59 -12.97
CA GLU A 523 19.59 -23.69 -13.82
C GLU A 523 18.84 -23.16 -15.05
N HIS A 524 17.61 -23.61 -15.28
CA HIS A 524 16.86 -23.28 -16.49
C HIS A 524 15.48 -22.72 -16.14
N ILE A 525 15.00 -21.81 -16.98
CA ILE A 525 13.56 -21.50 -17.07
C ILE A 525 12.94 -22.54 -17.98
N TYR A 526 11.89 -23.22 -17.52
CA TYR A 526 11.09 -24.12 -18.33
C TYR A 526 9.81 -23.41 -18.76
N ALA A 527 9.45 -23.54 -20.05
CA ALA A 527 8.21 -23.01 -20.60
C ALA A 527 7.21 -24.12 -20.89
N TYR A 528 6.00 -23.99 -20.39
CA TYR A 528 4.87 -24.85 -20.69
C TYR A 528 3.97 -24.18 -21.73
N ASP A 529 3.77 -24.84 -22.85
CA ASP A 529 2.85 -24.39 -23.90
C ASP A 529 1.48 -25.03 -23.66
N ILE A 530 0.49 -24.21 -23.36
CA ILE A 530 -0.85 -24.67 -22.99
C ILE A 530 -1.55 -25.40 -24.14
N PRO A 531 -1.54 -24.89 -25.40
CA PRO A 531 -2.16 -25.57 -26.53
C PRO A 531 -1.59 -26.95 -26.82
N THR A 532 -0.29 -27.15 -26.70
CA THR A 532 0.37 -28.42 -27.03
C THR A 532 0.53 -29.35 -25.84
N ASN A 533 0.20 -28.90 -24.63
CA ASN A 533 0.40 -29.65 -23.36
C ASN A 533 1.83 -30.18 -23.26
N SER A 534 2.84 -29.32 -23.46
CA SER A 534 4.24 -29.76 -23.44
C SER A 534 5.16 -28.74 -22.78
N TRP A 535 6.19 -29.25 -22.09
CA TRP A 535 7.26 -28.45 -21.51
C TRP A 535 8.48 -28.42 -22.43
N SER A 536 9.16 -27.28 -22.46
CA SER A 536 10.44 -27.06 -23.15
C SER A 536 11.39 -26.25 -22.28
N VAL A 537 12.69 -26.33 -22.59
CA VAL A 537 13.68 -25.43 -22.00
C VAL A 537 13.60 -24.10 -22.73
N GLU A 538 13.35 -23.02 -22.00
CA GLU A 538 13.30 -21.68 -22.57
C GLU A 538 14.70 -21.06 -22.64
N THR A 539 15.39 -20.97 -21.50
CA THR A 539 16.72 -20.37 -21.41
C THR A 539 17.46 -20.85 -20.16
N LYS A 540 18.79 -20.71 -20.16
CA LYS A 540 19.61 -20.92 -18.97
C LYS A 540 19.65 -19.63 -18.13
N ILE A 541 19.48 -19.76 -16.80
CA ILE A 541 19.58 -18.67 -15.85
C ILE A 541 21.07 -18.34 -15.62
N PRO A 542 21.53 -17.10 -15.84
CA PRO A 542 22.95 -16.74 -15.71
C PRO A 542 23.51 -16.94 -14.30
N ALA A 543 22.74 -16.60 -13.28
CA ALA A 543 23.05 -16.79 -11.87
C ALA A 543 21.84 -17.45 -11.18
N PRO A 544 21.77 -18.81 -11.17
CA PRO A 544 20.66 -19.51 -10.59
C PRO A 544 20.56 -19.22 -9.09
N LYS A 545 19.35 -18.95 -8.62
CA LYS A 545 19.07 -18.66 -7.20
C LYS A 545 17.80 -19.39 -6.78
N PHE A 546 17.73 -19.79 -5.52
CA PHE A 546 16.47 -20.23 -4.93
C PHE A 546 15.99 -19.23 -3.90
N TYR A 547 14.72 -19.30 -3.56
CA TYR A 547 14.05 -18.30 -2.73
C TYR A 547 14.10 -16.88 -3.28
N SER A 548 14.30 -16.74 -4.61
CA SER A 548 14.13 -15.45 -5.27
C SER A 548 12.64 -15.08 -5.37
N GLY A 549 12.32 -13.82 -5.15
CA GLY A 549 11.03 -13.30 -5.57
C GLY A 549 10.97 -13.23 -7.10
N VAL A 550 9.95 -13.82 -7.72
CA VAL A 550 9.80 -13.78 -9.18
C VAL A 550 8.43 -13.25 -9.56
N THR A 551 8.39 -12.36 -10.53
CA THR A 551 7.15 -11.82 -11.11
C THR A 551 7.35 -11.42 -12.56
N THR A 552 6.28 -10.97 -13.20
CA THR A 552 6.36 -10.44 -14.57
C THR A 552 5.98 -8.97 -14.60
N MET A 553 6.69 -8.22 -15.44
CA MET A 553 6.28 -6.88 -15.81
C MET A 553 6.22 -6.79 -17.32
N ARG A 554 5.02 -6.65 -17.89
CA ARG A 554 4.77 -6.80 -19.33
C ARG A 554 5.25 -8.18 -19.82
N ARG A 555 6.22 -8.23 -20.73
CA ARG A 555 6.78 -9.47 -21.30
C ARG A 555 8.17 -9.83 -20.76
N THR A 556 8.48 -9.29 -19.58
CA THR A 556 9.76 -9.49 -18.90
C THR A 556 9.55 -10.26 -17.60
N ILE A 557 10.30 -11.33 -17.38
CA ILE A 557 10.35 -12.08 -16.12
C ILE A 557 11.45 -11.46 -15.25
N ILE A 558 11.11 -11.08 -14.02
CA ILE A 558 12.03 -10.38 -13.11
C ILE A 558 12.26 -11.26 -11.89
N PHE A 559 13.54 -11.45 -11.54
CA PHE A 559 14.02 -12.15 -10.35
C PHE A 559 14.61 -11.13 -9.40
N VAL A 560 14.24 -11.18 -8.13
CA VAL A 560 14.66 -10.26 -7.08
C VAL A 560 15.29 -11.03 -5.95
N GLY A 561 16.53 -10.74 -5.61
CA GLY A 561 17.24 -11.34 -4.49
C GLY A 561 17.40 -12.85 -4.61
N GLY A 562 17.36 -13.55 -3.48
CA GLY A 562 17.51 -15.00 -3.39
C GLY A 562 18.88 -15.45 -2.92
N LEU A 563 19.06 -16.76 -2.81
CA LEU A 563 20.30 -17.41 -2.37
C LEU A 563 20.96 -18.11 -3.56
N ASP A 564 22.25 -17.91 -3.76
CA ASP A 564 23.04 -18.57 -4.81
C ASP A 564 23.69 -19.90 -4.34
N SER A 565 23.37 -20.34 -3.13
CA SER A 565 23.84 -21.60 -2.55
C SER A 565 22.74 -22.27 -1.72
N THR A 566 22.66 -23.59 -1.82
CA THR A 566 21.77 -24.41 -0.98
C THR A 566 22.39 -24.76 0.37
N GLU A 567 23.66 -24.44 0.59
CA GLU A 567 24.44 -24.86 1.78
C GLU A 567 24.60 -23.72 2.80
N SER A 568 24.46 -22.46 2.38
CA SER A 568 24.71 -21.31 3.28
C SER A 568 23.83 -20.13 2.95
N ILE A 569 23.19 -19.56 3.98
CA ILE A 569 22.46 -18.30 3.92
C ILE A 569 23.39 -17.09 3.76
N ASP A 570 24.70 -17.25 4.00
CA ASP A 570 25.72 -16.19 3.83
C ASP A 570 25.88 -15.74 2.37
N ARG A 571 25.18 -16.37 1.45
CA ARG A 571 25.15 -16.05 0.01
C ARG A 571 23.83 -15.46 -0.46
N ALA A 572 23.18 -14.73 0.41
CA ALA A 572 22.04 -13.90 0.03
C ALA A 572 22.48 -12.78 -0.91
N SER A 573 21.57 -12.33 -1.75
CA SER A 573 21.84 -11.35 -2.79
C SER A 573 20.74 -10.28 -2.85
N SER A 574 21.16 -9.05 -3.11
CA SER A 574 20.26 -7.93 -3.46
C SER A 574 20.02 -7.81 -4.98
N GLU A 575 20.72 -8.61 -5.77
CA GLU A 575 20.73 -8.51 -7.24
C GLU A 575 19.35 -8.77 -7.86
N THR A 576 18.99 -7.92 -8.80
CA THR A 576 17.79 -8.07 -9.63
C THR A 576 18.17 -8.41 -11.06
N MET A 577 17.64 -9.51 -11.58
CA MET A 577 17.82 -9.98 -12.96
C MET A 577 16.51 -9.93 -13.72
N ALA A 578 16.55 -9.66 -15.00
CA ALA A 578 15.38 -9.65 -15.85
C ALA A 578 15.62 -10.41 -17.15
N TYR A 579 14.64 -11.21 -17.57
CA TYR A 579 14.63 -11.94 -18.84
C TYR A 579 13.49 -11.45 -19.72
N ASP A 580 13.83 -10.95 -20.88
CA ASP A 580 12.87 -10.49 -21.91
C ASP A 580 12.51 -11.67 -22.80
N VAL A 581 11.25 -12.08 -22.79
CA VAL A 581 10.75 -13.26 -23.50
C VAL A 581 10.74 -13.04 -25.03
N ASP A 582 10.56 -11.81 -25.50
CA ASP A 582 10.51 -11.52 -26.94
C ASP A 582 11.88 -11.52 -27.58
N THR A 583 12.87 -10.98 -26.89
CA THR A 583 14.24 -10.88 -27.41
C THR A 583 15.14 -12.04 -27.01
N GLY A 584 14.73 -12.86 -26.02
CA GLY A 584 15.52 -13.93 -25.44
C GLY A 584 16.75 -13.45 -24.67
N LYS A 585 16.78 -12.18 -24.26
CA LYS A 585 17.95 -11.57 -23.61
C LYS A 585 17.76 -11.42 -22.12
N TRP A 586 18.87 -11.60 -21.39
CA TRP A 586 18.98 -11.27 -19.99
C TRP A 586 19.52 -9.86 -19.80
N TRP A 587 18.96 -9.16 -18.81
CA TRP A 587 19.39 -7.83 -18.41
C TRP A 587 19.86 -7.87 -16.97
N HIS A 588 21.04 -7.31 -16.74
CA HIS A 588 21.60 -7.04 -15.42
C HIS A 588 21.86 -5.54 -15.34
N HIS A 589 21.06 -4.84 -14.60
CA HIS A 589 21.31 -3.44 -14.29
C HIS A 589 21.94 -3.34 -12.89
N LYS A 590 23.25 -3.64 -12.78
CA LYS A 590 23.98 -3.45 -11.51
C LYS A 590 23.73 -2.04 -10.99
N ASP A 591 23.43 -1.96 -9.71
CA ASP A 591 23.28 -0.76 -8.88
C ASP A 591 21.97 0.04 -9.04
N SER A 592 21.18 -0.12 -10.10
CA SER A 592 19.94 0.67 -10.27
C SER A 592 18.65 -0.09 -9.93
N TRP A 593 18.65 -1.42 -10.08
CA TRP A 593 17.49 -2.28 -9.83
C TRP A 593 17.63 -3.13 -8.57
N ASP A 594 18.82 -3.21 -8.01
CA ASP A 594 19.10 -4.04 -6.86
C ASP A 594 18.35 -3.55 -5.63
N THR A 595 17.88 -4.49 -4.80
CA THR A 595 17.22 -4.14 -3.54
C THR A 595 18.19 -3.45 -2.58
N PRO A 596 17.71 -2.57 -1.69
CA PRO A 596 18.59 -1.88 -0.73
C PRO A 596 19.37 -2.83 0.20
N ASN A 597 18.80 -4.01 0.45
CA ASN A 597 19.40 -5.05 1.30
C ASN A 597 19.38 -6.40 0.58
N ASP A 598 20.28 -7.30 0.97
CA ASP A 598 20.19 -8.71 0.59
C ASP A 598 18.91 -9.32 1.15
N VAL A 599 18.16 -10.05 0.30
CA VAL A 599 16.86 -10.59 0.66
C VAL A 599 16.64 -11.98 0.05
N TRP A 600 15.98 -12.86 0.80
CA TRP A 600 15.54 -14.18 0.33
C TRP A 600 14.17 -14.56 0.90
N GLU A 601 13.51 -15.56 0.32
CA GLU A 601 12.13 -15.95 0.63
C GLU A 601 11.12 -14.79 0.56
N SER A 602 11.42 -13.76 -0.23
CA SER A 602 10.47 -12.68 -0.50
C SER A 602 9.52 -13.08 -1.62
N THR A 603 8.29 -12.59 -1.55
CA THR A 603 7.35 -12.71 -2.66
C THR A 603 7.33 -11.44 -3.48
N CYS A 604 7.32 -11.56 -4.81
CA CYS A 604 7.21 -10.42 -5.70
C CYS A 604 5.91 -10.45 -6.49
N VAL A 605 5.31 -9.28 -6.63
CA VAL A 605 4.13 -9.06 -7.48
C VAL A 605 4.29 -7.74 -8.25
N THR A 606 3.51 -7.59 -9.30
CA THR A 606 3.37 -6.31 -9.99
C THR A 606 1.96 -5.78 -9.82
N MET A 607 1.85 -4.49 -9.52
CA MET A 607 0.57 -3.81 -9.42
C MET A 607 0.73 -2.31 -9.67
N TYR A 608 -0.38 -1.64 -9.91
CA TYR A 608 -0.38 -0.18 -10.03
C TYR A 608 -0.37 0.46 -8.64
N VAL A 609 0.56 1.39 -8.42
CA VAL A 609 0.64 2.18 -7.19
C VAL A 609 0.63 3.67 -7.54
N PRO A 610 0.24 4.56 -6.61
CA PRO A 610 0.32 6.00 -6.84
C PRO A 610 1.73 6.46 -7.19
N SER A 611 1.90 7.15 -8.32
CA SER A 611 3.20 7.68 -8.78
C SER A 611 3.74 8.81 -7.90
N CYS A 612 2.90 9.38 -7.03
CA CYS A 612 3.21 10.51 -6.16
C CYS A 612 3.73 10.09 -4.77
N VAL A 613 3.89 8.81 -4.48
CA VAL A 613 4.48 8.36 -3.20
C VAL A 613 5.97 8.68 -3.24
N SER A 614 6.38 9.77 -2.57
CA SER A 614 7.77 10.23 -2.42
C SER A 614 8.07 10.50 -0.97
#